data_8e176731a09b0b01543c74cad649f5ee
#
_entry.id   8e176731a09b0b01543c74cad649f5ee
#
_cell.length_a   1.000
_cell.length_b   1.000
_cell.length_c   1.000
_cell.angle_alpha   90.00
_cell.angle_beta   90.00
_cell.angle_gamma   90.00
#
_symmetry.space_group_name_H-M   'P 1'
#
loop_
_entity.id
_entity.type
_entity.pdbx_description
1 polymer ?
#
loop_
_entity_poly.entity_id
_entity_poly.type
_entity_poly.pdbx_seq_one_letter_code
_entity_poly.pdbx_strand_id
1 'polypeptide(L)'
;LRNSLEYTSQKLEEINASTLNERGLKGRFWETYLRPSIDNFQSKLKALSALEKNYFYAVYNFITKELYTSKSGDVDYEGRTGAASLWLSTLAEKCEAGEIIYDLKIKENHAADEYKAGLTLTAGSEMLHAETFLPNFRQGDAIILYERNCDTDNVTNKMVFKGNIEYLTENEIGIRLRATQQNPSVLPAESLYAIEHDTMDTTFRSMYQGLYAYLSARKERRDLLLSQRPPRFDKSLDSMIFCSEDDFTRVALKAKAAQDYFLLIGPPGTGKTSCALKKMVETFHADKDA
;
A
#
# COMPACT_ATOMS: atom_id res chain seq x y z
N LEU A 1 -21.73 2.92 14.40
CA LEU A 1 -20.47 2.26 14.82
C LEU A 1 -20.70 0.83 15.31
N ARG A 2 -21.65 0.58 16.23
CA ARG A 2 -21.93 -0.75 16.78
C ARG A 2 -22.31 -1.76 15.69
N ASN A 3 -23.25 -1.40 14.82
CA ASN A 3 -23.67 -2.26 13.69
C ASN A 3 -22.53 -2.54 12.69
N SER A 4 -21.59 -1.61 12.51
CA SER A 4 -20.46 -1.83 11.61
C SER A 4 -19.40 -2.78 12.20
N LEU A 5 -19.21 -2.78 13.51
CA LEU A 5 -18.32 -3.72 14.19
C LEU A 5 -18.90 -5.14 14.21
N GLU A 6 -20.21 -5.28 14.45
CA GLU A 6 -20.89 -6.56 14.39
C GLU A 6 -20.83 -7.18 12.99
N TYR A 7 -21.11 -6.39 11.95
CA TYR A 7 -20.97 -6.82 10.56
C TYR A 7 -19.54 -7.24 10.23
N THR A 8 -18.54 -6.44 10.65
CA THR A 8 -17.12 -6.77 10.44
C THR A 8 -16.73 -8.05 11.15
N SER A 9 -17.19 -8.25 12.39
CA SER A 9 -16.95 -9.48 13.15
C SER A 9 -17.50 -10.71 12.41
N GLN A 10 -18.75 -10.62 11.96
CA GLN A 10 -19.40 -11.70 11.21
C GLN A 10 -18.61 -12.02 9.93
N LYS A 11 -18.25 -11.01 9.15
CA LYS A 11 -17.49 -11.20 7.91
C LYS A 11 -16.11 -11.82 8.13
N LEU A 12 -15.42 -11.44 9.19
CA LEU A 12 -14.13 -12.03 9.54
C LEU A 12 -14.25 -13.46 10.07
N GLU A 13 -15.35 -13.82 10.72
CA GLU A 13 -15.64 -15.19 11.14
C GLU A 13 -15.97 -16.11 9.94
N GLU A 14 -16.53 -15.54 8.87
CA GLU A 14 -16.78 -16.26 7.60
C GLU A 14 -15.47 -16.60 6.87
N ILE A 15 -14.33 -15.96 7.19
CA ILE A 15 -13.01 -16.31 6.63
C ILE A 15 -12.47 -17.59 7.30
N ASN A 16 -13.02 -18.71 6.93
CA ASN A 16 -12.57 -20.03 7.41
C ASN A 16 -12.35 -20.98 6.24
N ALA A 17 -11.64 -22.09 6.50
CA ALA A 17 -11.25 -23.03 5.43
C ALA A 17 -12.46 -23.65 4.70
N SER A 18 -13.59 -23.77 5.37
CA SER A 18 -14.82 -24.32 4.77
C SER A 18 -15.48 -23.32 3.81
N THR A 19 -15.68 -22.06 4.25
CA THR A 19 -16.32 -21.03 3.44
C THR A 19 -15.44 -20.56 2.29
N LEU A 20 -14.12 -20.48 2.47
CA LEU A 20 -13.20 -20.06 1.42
C LEU A 20 -12.92 -21.18 0.40
N ASN A 21 -13.28 -22.41 0.69
CA ASN A 21 -13.11 -23.55 -0.22
C ASN A 21 -14.43 -24.09 -0.80
N GLU A 22 -15.38 -23.22 -1.08
CA GLU A 22 -16.66 -23.59 -1.72
C GLU A 22 -16.48 -24.34 -3.04
N ARG A 23 -15.43 -24.00 -3.80
CA ARG A 23 -15.08 -24.64 -5.08
C ARG A 23 -14.36 -25.99 -4.92
N GLY A 24 -14.13 -26.44 -3.68
CA GLY A 24 -13.47 -27.72 -3.41
C GLY A 24 -12.04 -27.79 -3.88
N LEU A 25 -11.26 -26.72 -3.73
CA LEU A 25 -9.83 -26.71 -4.05
C LEU A 25 -9.12 -27.86 -3.32
N LYS A 26 -8.32 -28.61 -4.06
CA LYS A 26 -7.53 -29.75 -3.57
C LYS A 26 -6.09 -29.59 -4.02
N GLY A 27 -5.20 -30.33 -3.39
CA GLY A 27 -3.81 -30.41 -3.79
C GLY A 27 -2.86 -29.65 -2.87
N ARG A 28 -1.57 -29.78 -3.18
CA ARG A 28 -0.47 -29.34 -2.32
C ARG A 28 -0.56 -27.86 -1.91
N PHE A 29 -0.94 -26.98 -2.83
CA PHE A 29 -1.03 -25.55 -2.55
C PHE A 29 -2.09 -25.23 -1.50
N TRP A 30 -3.28 -25.84 -1.61
CA TRP A 30 -4.35 -25.68 -0.62
C TRP A 30 -3.95 -26.24 0.75
N GLU A 31 -3.49 -27.50 0.79
CA GLU A 31 -3.21 -28.20 2.05
C GLU A 31 -1.97 -27.67 2.76
N THR A 32 -0.95 -27.23 2.01
CA THR A 32 0.34 -26.80 2.60
C THR A 32 0.39 -25.31 2.91
N TYR A 33 -0.31 -24.48 2.15
CA TYR A 33 -0.15 -23.01 2.27
C TYR A 33 -1.44 -22.29 2.65
N LEU A 34 -2.53 -22.49 1.90
CA LEU A 34 -3.73 -21.67 2.11
C LEU A 34 -4.49 -22.07 3.37
N ARG A 35 -4.85 -23.33 3.52
CA ARG A 35 -5.59 -23.83 4.68
C ARG A 35 -4.87 -23.55 6.00
N PRO A 36 -3.57 -23.87 6.17
CA PRO A 36 -2.86 -23.55 7.42
C PRO A 36 -2.80 -22.05 7.70
N SER A 37 -2.69 -21.20 6.68
CA SER A 37 -2.70 -19.75 6.85
C SER A 37 -4.04 -19.23 7.35
N ILE A 38 -5.15 -19.76 6.81
CA ILE A 38 -6.51 -19.43 7.24
C ILE A 38 -6.76 -19.90 8.67
N ASP A 39 -6.41 -21.14 8.97
CA ASP A 39 -6.59 -21.72 10.31
C ASP A 39 -5.76 -20.96 11.36
N ASN A 40 -4.52 -20.58 11.03
CA ASN A 40 -3.66 -19.77 11.88
C ASN A 40 -4.26 -18.37 12.14
N PHE A 41 -4.79 -17.71 11.09
CA PHE A 41 -5.49 -16.43 11.25
C PHE A 41 -6.67 -16.54 12.21
N GLN A 42 -7.54 -17.53 12.00
CA GLN A 42 -8.71 -17.76 12.85
C GLN A 42 -8.33 -18.10 14.29
N SER A 43 -7.31 -18.92 14.49
CA SER A 43 -6.79 -19.26 15.81
C SER A 43 -6.34 -18.03 16.57
N LYS A 44 -5.54 -17.16 15.93
CA LYS A 44 -5.07 -15.91 16.52
C LYS A 44 -6.20 -14.94 16.83
N LEU A 45 -7.17 -14.79 15.91
CA LEU A 45 -8.32 -13.92 16.12
C LEU A 45 -9.18 -14.38 17.30
N LYS A 46 -9.42 -15.68 17.42
CA LYS A 46 -10.18 -16.28 18.54
C LYS A 46 -9.49 -16.09 19.89
N ALA A 47 -8.16 -16.11 19.91
CA ALA A 47 -7.36 -15.95 21.12
C ALA A 47 -7.34 -14.54 21.70
N LEU A 48 -7.80 -13.52 20.96
CA LEU A 48 -7.87 -12.16 21.43
C LEU A 48 -8.93 -11.95 22.51
N SER A 49 -8.65 -11.08 23.48
CA SER A 49 -9.65 -10.57 24.43
C SER A 49 -10.72 -9.73 23.72
N ALA A 50 -11.83 -9.44 24.40
CA ALA A 50 -12.90 -8.61 23.85
C ALA A 50 -12.42 -7.21 23.42
N LEU A 51 -11.57 -6.57 24.23
CA LEU A 51 -10.99 -5.27 23.91
C LEU A 51 -10.09 -5.34 22.66
N GLU A 52 -9.22 -6.35 22.59
CA GLU A 52 -8.32 -6.57 21.47
C GLU A 52 -9.08 -6.86 20.16
N LYS A 53 -10.16 -7.64 20.24
CA LYS A 53 -11.06 -7.89 19.10
C LYS A 53 -11.73 -6.61 18.61
N ASN A 54 -12.28 -5.83 19.53
CA ASN A 54 -12.94 -4.56 19.17
C ASN A 54 -11.96 -3.60 18.48
N TYR A 55 -10.73 -3.50 18.98
CA TYR A 55 -9.68 -2.73 18.33
C TYR A 55 -9.38 -3.26 16.93
N PHE A 56 -9.17 -4.57 16.79
CA PHE A 56 -8.89 -5.20 15.50
C PHE A 56 -10.01 -4.93 14.49
N TYR A 57 -11.26 -5.13 14.88
CA TYR A 57 -12.42 -4.90 13.99
C TYR A 57 -12.58 -3.43 13.61
N ALA A 58 -12.36 -2.52 14.55
CA ALA A 58 -12.43 -1.09 14.27
C ALA A 58 -11.37 -0.64 13.26
N VAL A 59 -10.12 -1.08 13.44
CA VAL A 59 -9.02 -0.74 12.53
C VAL A 59 -9.21 -1.43 11.16
N TYR A 60 -9.63 -2.69 11.13
CA TYR A 60 -9.94 -3.38 9.88
C TYR A 60 -11.04 -2.65 9.10
N ASN A 61 -12.12 -2.29 9.76
CA ASN A 61 -13.23 -1.55 9.15
C ASN A 61 -12.77 -0.19 8.63
N PHE A 62 -11.97 0.53 9.42
CA PHE A 62 -11.38 1.80 9.00
C PHE A 62 -10.55 1.64 7.72
N ILE A 63 -9.58 0.72 7.71
CA ILE A 63 -8.71 0.49 6.53
C ILE A 63 -9.56 0.12 5.31
N THR A 64 -10.55 -0.75 5.48
CA THR A 64 -11.40 -1.22 4.38
C THR A 64 -12.26 -0.10 3.82
N LYS A 65 -12.83 0.73 4.69
CA LYS A 65 -13.63 1.88 4.29
C LYS A 65 -12.79 2.93 3.56
N GLU A 66 -11.62 3.26 4.09
CA GLU A 66 -10.69 4.20 3.45
C GLU A 66 -10.23 3.70 2.07
N LEU A 67 -9.88 2.40 1.98
CA LEU A 67 -9.52 1.77 0.71
C LEU A 67 -10.69 1.86 -0.30
N TYR A 68 -11.89 1.56 0.15
CA TYR A 68 -13.08 1.64 -0.71
C TYR A 68 -13.32 3.07 -1.16
N THR A 69 -13.35 4.03 -0.23
CA THR A 69 -13.59 5.45 -0.54
C THR A 69 -12.49 6.03 -1.44
N SER A 70 -11.22 5.67 -1.24
CA SER A 70 -10.13 6.13 -2.10
C SER A 70 -10.28 5.66 -3.54
N LYS A 71 -10.96 4.54 -3.76
CA LYS A 71 -11.20 3.98 -5.10
C LYS A 71 -12.52 4.43 -5.72
N SER A 72 -13.60 4.39 -4.96
CA SER A 72 -14.95 4.70 -5.46
C SER A 72 -15.34 6.17 -5.37
N GLY A 73 -14.56 6.98 -4.64
CA GLY A 73 -14.92 8.35 -4.32
C GLY A 73 -15.91 8.45 -3.15
N ASP A 74 -16.19 9.68 -2.73
CA ASP A 74 -17.20 9.94 -1.67
C ASP A 74 -18.59 9.94 -2.30
N VAL A 75 -19.48 9.10 -1.76
CA VAL A 75 -20.85 8.92 -2.27
C VAL A 75 -21.69 10.19 -2.07
N ASP A 76 -21.33 11.03 -1.11
CA ASP A 76 -22.08 12.24 -0.74
C ASP A 76 -21.64 13.50 -1.53
N TYR A 77 -20.68 13.36 -2.46
CA TYR A 77 -20.17 14.48 -3.24
C TYR A 77 -20.71 14.41 -4.69
N GLU A 78 -21.39 15.46 -5.15
CA GLU A 78 -21.90 15.57 -6.53
C GLU A 78 -20.79 15.59 -7.61
N GLY A 79 -19.51 15.68 -7.19
CA GLY A 79 -18.32 15.57 -8.04
C GLY A 79 -17.73 14.18 -8.02
N ARG A 80 -17.27 13.68 -9.17
CA ARG A 80 -16.51 12.43 -9.25
C ARG A 80 -15.18 12.61 -8.53
N THR A 81 -15.03 12.00 -7.35
CA THR A 81 -13.80 12.01 -6.56
C THR A 81 -13.24 10.59 -6.45
N GLY A 82 -11.91 10.47 -6.29
CA GLY A 82 -11.24 9.17 -6.17
C GLY A 82 -10.75 8.60 -7.50
N ALA A 83 -9.99 7.52 -7.44
CA ALA A 83 -9.35 6.91 -8.61
C ALA A 83 -10.36 6.29 -9.59
N ALA A 84 -11.48 5.76 -9.10
CA ALA A 84 -12.51 5.21 -9.97
C ALA A 84 -13.17 6.29 -10.84
N SER A 85 -13.15 7.55 -10.42
CA SER A 85 -13.63 8.65 -11.23
C SER A 85 -12.79 8.81 -12.50
N LEU A 86 -11.47 8.71 -12.37
CA LEU A 86 -10.54 8.72 -13.51
C LEU A 86 -10.81 7.54 -14.44
N TRP A 87 -10.97 6.34 -13.89
CA TRP A 87 -11.21 5.14 -14.70
C TRP A 87 -12.57 5.13 -15.43
N LEU A 88 -13.58 5.78 -14.85
CA LEU A 88 -14.92 5.88 -15.43
C LEU A 88 -15.10 7.11 -16.33
N SER A 89 -14.14 8.03 -16.38
CA SER A 89 -14.17 9.17 -17.29
C SER A 89 -14.07 8.72 -18.75
N THR A 90 -14.62 9.53 -19.62
CA THR A 90 -14.55 9.28 -21.08
C THR A 90 -13.11 9.42 -21.58
N LEU A 91 -12.82 8.84 -22.73
CA LEU A 91 -11.48 8.97 -23.34
C LEU A 91 -11.10 10.44 -23.56
N ALA A 92 -12.05 11.27 -24.01
CA ALA A 92 -11.80 12.69 -24.23
C ALA A 92 -11.42 13.42 -22.95
N GLU A 93 -12.14 13.19 -21.84
CA GLU A 93 -11.82 13.75 -20.53
C GLU A 93 -10.45 13.29 -20.01
N LYS A 94 -10.10 12.02 -20.21
CA LYS A 94 -8.78 11.47 -19.84
C LYS A 94 -7.65 12.08 -20.66
N CYS A 95 -7.87 12.28 -21.95
CA CYS A 95 -6.89 12.92 -22.84
C CYS A 95 -6.69 14.39 -22.45
N GLU A 96 -7.76 15.14 -22.21
CA GLU A 96 -7.70 16.54 -21.77
C GLU A 96 -6.96 16.69 -20.45
N ALA A 97 -7.17 15.75 -19.51
CA ALA A 97 -6.48 15.72 -18.23
C ALA A 97 -5.02 15.19 -18.31
N GLY A 98 -4.61 14.60 -19.44
CA GLY A 98 -3.31 13.96 -19.60
C GLY A 98 -3.15 12.65 -18.80
N GLU A 99 -4.25 11.98 -18.43
CA GLU A 99 -4.29 10.83 -17.52
C GLU A 99 -4.27 9.47 -18.23
N ILE A 100 -4.15 9.45 -19.55
CA ILE A 100 -4.08 8.24 -20.37
C ILE A 100 -3.05 8.39 -21.49
N ILE A 101 -2.30 7.32 -21.78
CA ILE A 101 -1.60 7.14 -23.06
C ILE A 101 -2.13 5.87 -23.67
N TYR A 102 -2.59 5.91 -24.93
CA TYR A 102 -3.24 4.79 -25.61
C TYR A 102 -2.64 4.54 -26.99
N ASP A 103 -3.15 3.55 -27.71
CA ASP A 103 -2.64 3.09 -28.99
C ASP A 103 -1.16 2.64 -28.94
N LEU A 104 -0.77 2.14 -27.78
CA LEU A 104 0.58 1.63 -27.54
C LEU A 104 0.73 0.21 -28.13
N LYS A 105 1.86 -0.07 -28.76
CA LYS A 105 2.23 -1.41 -29.25
C LYS A 105 3.41 -1.95 -28.47
N ILE A 106 3.36 -3.23 -28.14
CA ILE A 106 4.50 -3.92 -27.52
C ILE A 106 5.61 -4.06 -28.56
N LYS A 107 6.78 -3.48 -28.28
CA LYS A 107 8.00 -3.63 -29.05
C LYS A 107 8.84 -4.79 -28.53
N GLU A 108 9.00 -4.87 -27.22
CA GLU A 108 9.72 -5.93 -26.52
C GLU A 108 8.92 -6.42 -25.33
N ASN A 109 8.86 -7.75 -25.16
CA ASN A 109 8.11 -8.37 -24.07
C ASN A 109 9.04 -9.27 -23.24
N HIS A 110 9.41 -8.78 -22.07
CA HIS A 110 10.16 -9.50 -21.04
C HIS A 110 9.29 -9.76 -19.78
N ALA A 111 7.96 -9.80 -19.94
CA ALA A 111 7.02 -9.95 -18.83
C ALA A 111 7.18 -11.27 -18.06
N ALA A 112 7.75 -12.31 -18.68
CA ALA A 112 8.02 -13.60 -18.04
C ALA A 112 9.35 -13.66 -17.28
N ASP A 113 10.21 -12.65 -17.42
CA ASP A 113 11.50 -12.60 -16.72
C ASP A 113 11.30 -12.35 -15.23
N GLU A 114 11.77 -13.27 -14.39
CA GLU A 114 11.65 -13.17 -12.93
C GLU A 114 12.42 -11.99 -12.34
N TYR A 115 13.49 -11.56 -12.99
CA TYR A 115 14.33 -10.44 -12.53
C TYR A 115 13.95 -9.09 -13.12
N LYS A 116 13.39 -9.12 -14.33
CA LYS A 116 12.98 -7.92 -15.06
C LYS A 116 11.66 -8.16 -15.79
N ALA A 117 10.56 -8.25 -15.07
CA ALA A 117 9.24 -8.33 -15.69
C ALA A 117 8.92 -7.01 -16.43
N GLY A 118 9.57 -6.79 -17.58
CA GLY A 118 9.58 -5.53 -18.30
C GLY A 118 8.87 -5.61 -19.65
N LEU A 119 8.32 -4.49 -20.08
CA LEU A 119 7.76 -4.26 -21.40
C LEU A 119 8.34 -2.98 -21.98
N THR A 120 8.73 -3.00 -23.24
CA THR A 120 8.94 -1.78 -24.03
C THR A 120 7.78 -1.60 -24.98
N LEU A 121 7.09 -0.47 -24.86
CA LEU A 121 5.95 -0.09 -25.68
C LEU A 121 6.36 1.08 -26.59
N THR A 122 5.92 1.03 -27.85
CA THR A 122 6.01 2.18 -28.75
C THR A 122 4.65 2.86 -28.82
N ALA A 123 4.65 4.17 -28.75
CA ALA A 123 3.45 4.95 -28.99
C ALA A 123 3.17 5.03 -30.49
N GLY A 124 1.91 4.96 -30.87
CA GLY A 124 1.47 5.30 -32.21
C GLY A 124 1.85 6.74 -32.55
N SER A 125 2.38 6.97 -33.73
CA SER A 125 2.97 8.25 -34.15
C SER A 125 2.02 9.46 -34.07
N GLU A 126 0.71 9.25 -34.04
CA GLU A 126 -0.27 10.34 -34.03
C GLU A 126 -0.50 10.96 -32.63
N MET A 127 -0.26 10.22 -31.56
CA MET A 127 -0.65 10.62 -30.24
C MET A 127 0.44 11.39 -29.48
N LEU A 128 1.70 10.95 -29.56
CA LEU A 128 2.82 11.64 -28.90
C LEU A 128 3.30 12.88 -29.69
N HIS A 129 2.95 12.96 -30.97
CA HIS A 129 3.29 14.12 -31.82
C HIS A 129 2.16 15.15 -31.94
N ALA A 130 0.99 14.95 -31.32
CA ALA A 130 -0.04 15.98 -31.26
C ALA A 130 0.46 17.12 -30.38
N GLU A 131 0.66 18.31 -30.94
CA GLU A 131 1.09 19.52 -30.21
C GLU A 131 0.20 19.85 -28.99
N THR A 132 -0.98 19.23 -28.92
CA THR A 132 -2.00 19.44 -27.87
C THR A 132 -2.00 18.39 -26.79
N PHE A 133 -1.27 17.25 -26.95
CA PHE A 133 -1.28 16.18 -25.97
C PHE A 133 -0.03 16.20 -25.09
N LEU A 134 -0.21 16.66 -23.85
CA LEU A 134 0.82 16.63 -22.81
C LEU A 134 0.43 15.60 -21.75
N PRO A 135 0.90 14.35 -21.89
CA PRO A 135 0.60 13.32 -20.89
C PRO A 135 1.25 13.70 -19.55
N ASN A 136 0.48 13.57 -18.48
CA ASN A 136 0.94 13.86 -17.12
C ASN A 136 1.63 12.61 -16.49
N PHE A 137 2.53 11.99 -17.23
CA PHE A 137 3.27 10.80 -16.80
C PHE A 137 4.75 11.10 -16.62
N ARG A 138 5.36 10.47 -15.61
CA ARG A 138 6.79 10.61 -15.28
C ARG A 138 7.41 9.25 -15.00
N GLN A 139 8.72 9.18 -15.13
CA GLN A 139 9.50 8.03 -14.67
C GLN A 139 9.23 7.78 -13.18
N GLY A 140 8.92 6.53 -12.83
CA GLY A 140 8.58 6.09 -11.47
C GLY A 140 7.08 6.03 -11.18
N ASP A 141 6.23 6.65 -12.02
CA ASP A 141 4.78 6.64 -11.80
C ASP A 141 4.22 5.23 -11.80
N ALA A 142 3.29 5.00 -10.88
CA ALA A 142 2.51 3.77 -10.83
C ALA A 142 1.42 3.81 -11.88
N ILE A 143 1.35 2.76 -12.70
CA ILE A 143 0.42 2.68 -13.82
C ILE A 143 -0.35 1.36 -13.84
N ILE A 144 -1.50 1.41 -14.51
CA ILE A 144 -2.28 0.26 -14.95
C ILE A 144 -2.14 0.17 -16.47
N LEU A 145 -1.70 -0.98 -16.95
CA LEU A 145 -1.64 -1.34 -18.36
C LEU A 145 -2.81 -2.28 -18.67
N TYR A 146 -3.50 -2.05 -19.78
CA TYR A 146 -4.55 -2.95 -20.25
C TYR A 146 -4.66 -2.93 -21.78
N GLU A 147 -5.22 -4.00 -22.34
CA GLU A 147 -5.50 -4.12 -23.77
C GLU A 147 -6.65 -3.18 -24.15
N ARG A 148 -6.44 -2.34 -25.18
CA ARG A 148 -7.42 -1.39 -25.68
C ARG A 148 -7.45 -1.41 -27.20
N ASN A 149 -8.32 -2.24 -27.76
CA ASN A 149 -8.50 -2.40 -29.21
C ASN A 149 -9.70 -1.59 -29.75
N CYS A 150 -10.58 -1.09 -28.87
CA CYS A 150 -11.72 -0.26 -29.25
C CYS A 150 -12.07 0.75 -28.14
N ASP A 151 -12.93 1.73 -28.47
CA ASP A 151 -13.27 2.83 -27.56
C ASP A 151 -14.05 2.42 -26.32
N THR A 152 -14.69 1.26 -26.34
CA THR A 152 -15.39 0.71 -25.17
C THR A 152 -14.48 0.02 -24.18
N ASP A 153 -13.23 -0.29 -24.57
CA ASP A 153 -12.25 -0.96 -23.73
C ASP A 153 -11.69 0.01 -22.68
N ASN A 154 -11.73 -0.41 -21.42
CA ASN A 154 -11.28 0.41 -20.30
C ASN A 154 -10.81 -0.46 -19.11
N VAL A 155 -10.28 0.17 -18.08
CA VAL A 155 -9.75 -0.48 -16.87
C VAL A 155 -10.77 -1.38 -16.15
N THR A 156 -12.07 -1.11 -16.31
CA THR A 156 -13.11 -1.85 -15.58
C THR A 156 -13.59 -3.11 -16.28
N ASN A 157 -13.33 -3.26 -17.59
CA ASN A 157 -13.79 -4.39 -18.39
C ASN A 157 -12.68 -5.22 -19.05
N LYS A 158 -11.41 -4.84 -18.84
CA LYS A 158 -10.24 -5.57 -19.35
C LYS A 158 -9.38 -6.13 -18.23
N MET A 159 -8.54 -7.10 -18.58
CA MET A 159 -7.48 -7.58 -17.68
C MET A 159 -6.45 -6.47 -17.50
N VAL A 160 -6.13 -6.16 -16.24
CA VAL A 160 -5.20 -5.08 -15.89
C VAL A 160 -3.89 -5.62 -15.37
N PHE A 161 -2.80 -4.99 -15.78
CA PHE A 161 -1.45 -5.25 -15.33
C PHE A 161 -0.92 -4.03 -14.61
N LYS A 162 -0.54 -4.18 -13.34
CA LYS A 162 0.05 -3.09 -12.56
C LYS A 162 1.55 -3.02 -12.79
N GLY A 163 2.06 -1.82 -12.98
CA GLY A 163 3.48 -1.57 -13.22
C GLY A 163 3.92 -0.19 -12.77
N ASN A 164 5.17 0.09 -13.08
CA ASN A 164 5.75 1.43 -12.93
C ASN A 164 6.48 1.80 -14.21
N ILE A 165 6.48 3.08 -14.56
CA ILE A 165 7.23 3.60 -15.70
C ILE A 165 8.72 3.56 -15.34
N GLU A 166 9.53 2.81 -16.09
CA GLU A 166 11.00 2.78 -15.95
C GLU A 166 11.66 3.93 -16.68
N TYR A 167 11.17 4.23 -17.88
CA TYR A 167 11.58 5.38 -18.67
C TYR A 167 10.45 5.81 -19.62
N LEU A 168 10.47 7.07 -19.98
CA LEU A 168 9.53 7.68 -20.93
C LEU A 168 10.33 8.57 -21.87
N THR A 169 10.22 8.32 -23.16
CA THR A 169 10.80 9.10 -24.24
C THR A 169 9.71 9.55 -25.21
N GLU A 170 10.07 10.33 -26.24
CA GLU A 170 9.11 10.77 -27.25
C GLU A 170 8.43 9.60 -27.99
N ASN A 171 9.11 8.46 -28.13
CA ASN A 171 8.63 7.33 -28.94
C ASN A 171 8.45 6.04 -28.19
N GLU A 172 8.98 5.91 -26.98
CA GLU A 172 9.03 4.65 -26.25
C GLU A 172 8.72 4.83 -24.77
N ILE A 173 8.03 3.85 -24.22
CA ILE A 173 7.71 3.76 -22.80
C ILE A 173 8.21 2.40 -22.30
N GLY A 174 9.13 2.44 -21.33
CA GLY A 174 9.55 1.25 -20.59
C GLY A 174 8.70 1.08 -19.35
N ILE A 175 8.10 -0.10 -19.18
CA ILE A 175 7.26 -0.44 -18.03
C ILE A 175 7.86 -1.65 -17.33
N ARG A 176 8.00 -1.56 -16.01
CA ARG A 176 8.25 -2.71 -15.15
C ARG A 176 6.94 -3.17 -14.54
N LEU A 177 6.53 -4.39 -14.83
CA LEU A 177 5.37 -5.01 -14.21
C LEU A 177 5.67 -5.38 -12.76
N ARG A 178 4.67 -5.27 -11.87
CA ARG A 178 4.78 -5.66 -10.46
C ARG A 178 4.77 -7.18 -10.25
N ALA A 179 4.30 -7.93 -11.24
CA ALA A 179 4.27 -9.38 -11.21
C ALA A 179 4.68 -9.93 -12.57
N THR A 180 5.49 -10.99 -12.56
CA THR A 180 5.86 -11.74 -13.77
C THR A 180 4.63 -12.37 -14.43
N GLN A 181 4.62 -12.39 -15.76
CA GLN A 181 3.55 -12.99 -16.56
C GLN A 181 4.11 -14.18 -17.34
N GLN A 182 3.92 -15.37 -16.79
CA GLN A 182 4.43 -16.61 -17.38
C GLN A 182 3.64 -17.06 -18.62
N ASN A 183 2.39 -16.61 -18.75
CA ASN A 183 1.55 -16.92 -19.89
C ASN A 183 1.68 -15.83 -20.97
N PRO A 184 2.33 -16.09 -22.11
CA PRO A 184 2.53 -15.10 -23.15
C PRO A 184 1.22 -14.66 -23.83
N SER A 185 0.15 -15.46 -23.75
CA SER A 185 -1.13 -15.13 -24.38
C SER A 185 -1.90 -14.01 -23.69
N VAL A 186 -1.49 -13.59 -22.49
CA VAL A 186 -2.15 -12.49 -21.77
C VAL A 186 -1.70 -11.09 -22.20
N LEU A 187 -0.61 -11.03 -22.97
CA LEU A 187 -0.03 -9.79 -23.53
C LEU A 187 0.33 -10.01 -25.01
N PRO A 188 -0.68 -10.19 -25.88
CA PRO A 188 -0.44 -10.41 -27.31
C PRO A 188 0.21 -9.19 -27.98
N ALA A 189 1.23 -9.43 -28.80
CA ALA A 189 2.02 -8.36 -29.42
C ALA A 189 1.25 -7.58 -30.50
N GLU A 190 0.23 -8.18 -31.07
CA GLU A 190 -0.64 -7.60 -32.12
C GLU A 190 -1.72 -6.67 -31.57
N SER A 191 -1.98 -6.69 -30.28
CA SER A 191 -2.99 -5.84 -29.63
C SER A 191 -2.47 -4.43 -29.39
N LEU A 192 -3.43 -3.49 -29.27
CA LEU A 192 -3.16 -2.14 -28.79
C LEU A 192 -3.37 -2.08 -27.28
N TYR A 193 -2.60 -1.23 -26.64
CA TYR A 193 -2.60 -1.06 -25.20
C TYR A 193 -2.83 0.39 -24.79
N ALA A 194 -3.30 0.57 -23.56
CA ALA A 194 -3.34 1.86 -22.90
C ALA A 194 -2.73 1.77 -21.50
N ILE A 195 -2.18 2.88 -21.05
CA ILE A 195 -1.77 3.06 -19.66
C ILE A 195 -2.53 4.21 -19.03
N GLU A 196 -2.92 4.03 -17.78
CA GLU A 196 -3.54 5.04 -16.92
C GLU A 196 -2.84 5.05 -15.57
N HIS A 197 -2.96 6.14 -14.81
CA HIS A 197 -2.42 6.19 -13.45
C HIS A 197 -3.09 5.14 -12.55
N ASP A 198 -2.26 4.44 -11.75
CA ASP A 198 -2.72 3.56 -10.69
C ASP A 198 -2.72 4.29 -9.35
N THR A 199 -3.74 4.08 -8.57
CA THR A 199 -3.73 4.45 -7.16
C THR A 199 -2.85 3.50 -6.38
N MET A 200 -1.89 4.05 -5.64
CA MET A 200 -0.98 3.24 -4.85
C MET A 200 -1.69 2.55 -3.67
N ASP A 201 -1.97 1.26 -3.82
CA ASP A 201 -2.51 0.41 -2.75
C ASP A 201 -1.46 0.00 -1.70
N THR A 202 -0.20 0.40 -1.87
CA THR A 202 0.91 0.00 -0.99
C THR A 202 0.70 0.43 0.46
N THR A 203 0.11 1.60 0.68
CA THR A 203 -0.22 2.10 2.02
C THR A 203 -1.25 1.20 2.69
N PHE A 204 -2.34 0.86 2.01
CA PHE A 204 -3.38 -0.02 2.54
C PHE A 204 -2.87 -1.43 2.79
N ARG A 205 -2.05 -1.96 1.88
CA ARG A 205 -1.38 -3.24 2.08
C ARG A 205 -0.53 -3.22 3.35
N SER A 206 0.26 -2.18 3.55
CA SER A 206 1.08 -2.01 4.76
C SER A 206 0.24 -1.91 6.03
N MET A 207 -0.91 -1.22 5.97
CA MET A 207 -1.85 -1.15 7.08
C MET A 207 -2.44 -2.52 7.43
N TYR A 208 -2.87 -3.32 6.44
CA TYR A 208 -3.33 -4.69 6.68
C TYR A 208 -2.23 -5.60 7.22
N GLN A 209 -1.01 -5.47 6.71
CA GLN A 209 0.15 -6.22 7.23
C GLN A 209 0.44 -5.84 8.69
N GLY A 210 0.39 -4.55 9.03
CA GLY A 210 0.52 -4.07 10.41
C GLY A 210 -0.57 -4.61 11.33
N LEU A 211 -1.81 -4.63 10.85
CA LEU A 211 -2.93 -5.19 11.59
C LEU A 211 -2.80 -6.72 11.78
N TYR A 212 -2.30 -7.45 10.79
CA TYR A 212 -1.99 -8.86 10.94
C TYR A 212 -0.82 -9.11 11.90
N ALA A 213 0.20 -8.24 11.88
CA ALA A 213 1.29 -8.30 12.84
C ALA A 213 0.83 -8.09 14.28
N TYR A 214 -0.20 -7.24 14.49
CA TYR A 214 -0.85 -7.07 15.79
C TYR A 214 -1.43 -8.40 16.32
N LEU A 215 -2.10 -9.22 15.48
CA LEU A 215 -2.60 -10.54 15.86
C LEU A 215 -1.49 -11.48 16.36
N SER A 216 -0.30 -11.33 15.79
CA SER A 216 0.87 -12.16 16.06
C SER A 216 1.74 -11.62 17.20
N ALA A 217 1.48 -10.41 17.65
CA ALA A 217 2.26 -9.76 18.71
C ALA A 217 2.06 -10.44 20.07
N ARG A 218 3.09 -10.39 20.91
CA ARG A 218 2.98 -10.83 22.32
C ARG A 218 1.95 -10.00 23.06
N LYS A 219 1.30 -10.60 24.04
CA LYS A 219 0.26 -9.91 24.85
C LYS A 219 0.75 -8.61 25.46
N GLU A 220 1.96 -8.58 26.01
CA GLU A 220 2.54 -7.38 26.61
C GLU A 220 2.65 -6.22 25.62
N ARG A 221 2.90 -6.51 24.34
CA ARG A 221 2.95 -5.51 23.28
C ARG A 221 1.58 -4.99 22.90
N ARG A 222 0.59 -5.88 22.84
CA ARG A 222 -0.80 -5.48 22.60
C ARG A 222 -1.35 -4.66 23.77
N ASP A 223 -1.06 -5.06 25.01
CA ASP A 223 -1.42 -4.31 26.21
C ASP A 223 -0.79 -2.91 26.21
N LEU A 224 0.45 -2.78 25.77
CA LEU A 224 1.10 -1.48 25.62
C LEU A 224 0.39 -0.60 24.57
N LEU A 225 0.09 -1.15 23.40
CA LEU A 225 -0.60 -0.43 22.31
C LEU A 225 -2.01 0.00 22.70
N LEU A 226 -2.70 -0.79 23.51
CA LEU A 226 -4.05 -0.52 24.00
C LEU A 226 -4.08 0.22 25.35
N SER A 227 -2.95 0.74 25.79
CA SER A 227 -2.78 1.45 27.07
C SER A 227 -3.23 0.64 28.31
N GLN A 228 -3.18 -0.70 28.22
CA GLN A 228 -3.48 -1.60 29.34
C GLN A 228 -2.29 -1.74 30.30
N ARG A 229 -1.12 -1.30 29.88
CA ARG A 229 0.06 -1.07 30.71
C ARG A 229 0.77 0.21 30.30
N PRO A 230 1.43 0.91 31.23
CA PRO A 230 2.26 2.06 30.91
C PRO A 230 3.54 1.63 30.17
N PRO A 231 4.14 2.52 29.34
CA PRO A 231 5.46 2.31 28.79
C PRO A 231 6.53 2.32 29.92
N ARG A 232 7.59 1.55 29.70
CA ARG A 232 8.72 1.48 30.65
C ARG A 232 9.75 2.53 30.32
N PHE A 233 10.37 3.05 31.37
CA PHE A 233 11.44 4.02 31.28
C PHE A 233 12.60 3.61 32.19
N ASP A 234 13.83 3.89 31.74
CA ASP A 234 15.02 3.75 32.55
C ASP A 234 15.20 5.00 33.41
N LYS A 235 14.91 4.86 34.70
CA LYS A 235 15.05 5.95 35.69
C LYS A 235 16.49 6.31 36.03
N SER A 236 17.46 5.49 35.64
CA SER A 236 18.89 5.80 35.89
C SER A 236 19.35 7.06 35.15
N LEU A 237 18.64 7.45 34.09
CA LEU A 237 18.94 8.63 33.29
C LEU A 237 18.22 9.91 33.78
N ASP A 238 17.37 9.83 34.79
CA ASP A 238 16.55 10.98 35.26
C ASP A 238 17.40 12.18 35.65
N SER A 239 18.51 11.95 36.37
CA SER A 239 19.44 13.03 36.79
C SER A 239 20.08 13.73 35.60
N MET A 240 20.49 12.96 34.57
CA MET A 240 21.11 13.52 33.36
C MET A 240 20.09 14.32 32.55
N ILE A 241 18.85 13.82 32.46
CA ILE A 241 17.74 14.49 31.80
C ILE A 241 17.43 15.83 32.49
N PHE A 242 17.40 15.84 33.82
CA PHE A 242 17.09 17.02 34.60
C PHE A 242 18.18 18.09 34.51
N CYS A 243 19.45 17.68 34.55
CA CYS A 243 20.59 18.59 34.49
C CYS A 243 20.95 19.08 33.09
N SER A 244 20.29 18.57 32.03
CA SER A 244 20.62 18.98 30.68
C SER A 244 20.04 20.37 30.37
N GLU A 245 20.92 21.30 30.00
CA GLU A 245 20.51 22.68 29.60
C GLU A 245 20.03 22.74 28.14
N ASP A 246 20.54 21.85 27.28
CA ASP A 246 20.16 21.80 25.85
C ASP A 246 18.91 20.95 25.63
N ASP A 247 17.89 21.55 25.05
CA ASP A 247 16.60 20.90 24.78
C ASP A 247 16.72 19.66 23.89
N PHE A 248 17.59 19.68 22.88
CA PHE A 248 17.77 18.53 21.99
C PHE A 248 18.52 17.40 22.67
N THR A 249 19.49 17.71 23.54
CA THR A 249 20.15 16.72 24.39
C THR A 249 19.16 16.10 25.36
N ARG A 250 18.32 16.92 25.99
CA ARG A 250 17.25 16.41 26.88
C ARG A 250 16.26 15.49 26.15
N VAL A 251 15.87 15.84 24.93
CA VAL A 251 15.02 14.99 24.06
C VAL A 251 15.74 13.69 23.73
N ALA A 252 17.01 13.71 23.37
CA ALA A 252 17.80 12.51 23.07
C ALA A 252 17.93 11.59 24.28
N LEU A 253 18.19 12.14 25.47
CA LEU A 253 18.25 11.36 26.72
C LEU A 253 16.89 10.75 27.09
N LYS A 254 15.79 11.47 26.90
CA LYS A 254 14.43 10.92 27.09
C LYS A 254 14.14 9.79 26.11
N ALA A 255 14.55 9.93 24.85
CA ALA A 255 14.41 8.87 23.86
C ALA A 255 15.24 7.63 24.27
N LYS A 256 16.44 7.81 24.78
CA LYS A 256 17.32 6.75 25.28
C LYS A 256 16.74 6.06 26.51
N ALA A 257 16.14 6.80 27.43
CA ALA A 257 15.47 6.26 28.62
C ALA A 257 14.20 5.46 28.30
N ALA A 258 13.57 5.69 27.14
CA ALA A 258 12.35 4.99 26.73
C ALA A 258 12.67 3.56 26.28
N GLN A 259 12.14 2.55 26.99
CA GLN A 259 12.38 1.14 26.72
C GLN A 259 11.36 0.50 25.78
N ASP A 260 10.17 1.10 25.63
CA ASP A 260 9.12 0.57 24.78
C ASP A 260 8.92 1.41 23.51
N TYR A 261 8.68 2.72 23.65
CA TYR A 261 8.58 3.68 22.55
C TYR A 261 8.80 5.12 23.04
N PHE A 262 9.15 5.98 22.11
CA PHE A 262 9.27 7.41 22.34
C PHE A 262 8.53 8.18 21.21
N LEU A 263 7.71 9.15 21.60
CA LEU A 263 6.99 10.00 20.67
C LEU A 263 7.58 11.40 20.66
N LEU A 264 8.13 11.81 19.52
CA LEU A 264 8.61 13.16 19.29
C LEU A 264 7.64 13.95 18.43
N ILE A 265 6.96 14.91 19.03
CA ILE A 265 5.99 15.77 18.36
C ILE A 265 6.61 17.16 18.17
N GLY A 266 6.50 17.71 16.98
CA GLY A 266 6.93 19.07 16.65
C GLY A 266 6.39 19.53 15.31
N PRO A 267 5.96 20.80 15.18
CA PRO A 267 5.55 21.38 13.91
C PRO A 267 6.66 21.32 12.84
N PRO A 268 6.35 21.56 11.56
CA PRO A 268 7.37 21.76 10.53
C PRO A 268 8.37 22.87 10.92
N GLY A 269 9.64 22.69 10.63
CA GLY A 269 10.69 23.70 10.92
C GLY A 269 11.26 23.69 12.34
N THR A 270 10.75 22.89 13.29
CA THR A 270 11.23 22.84 14.68
C THR A 270 12.54 22.06 14.89
N GLY A 271 13.25 21.68 13.84
CA GLY A 271 14.51 20.96 13.97
C GLY A 271 14.42 19.48 14.31
N LYS A 272 13.26 18.82 14.12
CA LYS A 272 13.10 17.39 14.41
C LYS A 272 14.16 16.53 13.72
N THR A 273 14.37 16.75 12.41
CA THR A 273 15.33 15.96 11.64
C THR A 273 16.75 16.50 11.78
N SER A 274 16.93 17.80 11.63
CA SER A 274 18.26 18.45 11.59
C SER A 274 18.96 18.51 12.96
N CYS A 275 18.21 18.60 14.03
CA CYS A 275 18.75 18.74 15.38
C CYS A 275 18.41 17.55 16.28
N ALA A 276 17.13 17.27 16.52
CA ALA A 276 16.71 16.24 17.47
C ALA A 276 17.15 14.84 17.05
N LEU A 277 16.86 14.42 15.80
CA LEU A 277 17.26 13.10 15.31
C LEU A 277 18.77 12.96 15.24
N LYS A 278 19.50 13.98 14.79
CA LYS A 278 20.97 14.00 14.80
C LYS A 278 21.49 13.78 16.20
N LYS A 279 20.97 14.52 17.20
CA LYS A 279 21.40 14.39 18.60
C LYS A 279 21.06 13.03 19.20
N MET A 280 19.91 12.44 18.85
CA MET A 280 19.58 11.06 19.24
C MET A 280 20.61 10.07 18.69
N VAL A 281 20.96 10.16 17.38
CA VAL A 281 21.97 9.28 16.77
C VAL A 281 23.33 9.43 17.47
N GLU A 282 23.78 10.65 17.72
CA GLU A 282 25.02 10.91 18.46
C GLU A 282 24.99 10.29 19.88
N THR A 283 23.86 10.46 20.59
CA THR A 283 23.68 9.95 21.95
C THR A 283 23.67 8.42 22.01
N PHE A 284 23.00 7.76 21.05
CA PHE A 284 22.97 6.30 20.98
C PHE A 284 24.29 5.71 20.47
N HIS A 285 24.96 6.39 19.52
CA HIS A 285 26.26 5.92 19.02
C HIS A 285 27.39 6.06 20.06
N ALA A 286 27.27 6.97 21.01
CA ALA A 286 28.23 7.11 22.09
C ALA A 286 28.23 5.92 23.07
N ASP A 287 27.18 5.09 23.07
CA ASP A 287 27.12 3.87 23.85
C ASP A 287 27.93 2.78 23.13
N LYS A 288 29.00 2.31 23.75
CA LYS A 288 29.84 1.24 23.18
C LYS A 288 29.15 -0.12 23.06
N ASP A 289 27.99 -0.26 23.67
CA ASP A 289 27.19 -1.50 23.72
C ASP A 289 25.89 -1.41 22.88
N ALA A 290 25.77 -0.45 21.97
CA ALA A 290 24.60 -0.24 21.12
C ALA A 290 24.73 -0.96 19.76
#